data_b2a6f3f59224339cfb3e74084c0c1181
#
_entry.id   b2a6f3f59224339cfb3e74084c0c1181
#
_cell.length_a   1.000
_cell.length_b   1.000
_cell.length_c   1.000
_cell.angle_alpha   90.00
_cell.angle_beta   90.00
_cell.angle_gamma   90.00
#
_symmetry.space_group_name_H-M   'P 1'
#
loop_
_entity.id
_entity.type
_entity.pdbx_description
1 polymer ?
#
loop_
_entity_poly.entity_id
_entity_poly.type
_entity_poly.pdbx_seq_one_letter_code
_entity_poly.pdbx_strand_id
1 'polypeptide(L)'
;MAIGLTTVSAQRGMRVKKNVPLDSIRLSDPAILADQKTKMYYMTGTGGMMWRSADLKLWEGPMRVTEFEADSWMGARPMIWAAELHQTGDGWYYYFATFTNQAVIIDTVRGNAIERRASQVLRADSPMGPYRAFGDATYLPANRPTLDGTYWKDKDGKPYMVFCGEWLQNWNGTMEKIELKPDLSGTIGEPKVLFRASDSPWSREKNDKGEITWNKVTDGPYLFRTGTGRLGMLWTSWVFDVYTQGVAYSESGTLDGPWVQEPEPITPPGYGHSMLFQRFDGQWMMSVHHHSKDDHGRTVRIPHLFEVDLSGDKLIIKL
;
A
#
# COMPACT_ATOMS: atom_id res chain seq x y z
N MET A 1 -42.91 21.57 -28.27
CA MET A 1 -42.51 21.12 -26.91
C MET A 1 -42.04 19.66 -27.07
N ALA A 2 -40.77 19.43 -27.06
CA ALA A 2 -40.18 18.08 -27.07
C ALA A 2 -39.66 17.79 -25.67
N ILE A 3 -40.28 16.84 -25.00
CA ILE A 3 -39.89 16.36 -23.68
C ILE A 3 -38.73 15.39 -23.88
N GLY A 4 -37.52 15.85 -23.51
CA GLY A 4 -36.34 14.99 -23.52
C GLY A 4 -36.41 14.00 -22.35
N LEU A 5 -36.55 12.74 -22.65
CA LEU A 5 -36.37 11.64 -21.71
C LEU A 5 -34.87 11.46 -21.46
N THR A 6 -34.38 11.97 -20.32
CA THR A 6 -33.08 11.61 -19.77
C THR A 6 -33.16 10.18 -19.24
N THR A 7 -32.59 9.24 -19.97
CA THR A 7 -32.35 7.87 -19.49
C THR A 7 -31.29 7.92 -18.41
N VAL A 8 -31.72 7.86 -17.15
CA VAL A 8 -30.82 7.57 -16.02
C VAL A 8 -30.36 6.13 -16.16
N SER A 9 -29.14 5.95 -16.64
CA SER A 9 -28.46 4.64 -16.60
C SER A 9 -28.29 4.25 -15.12
N ALA A 10 -29.10 3.32 -14.66
CA ALA A 10 -28.95 2.72 -13.34
C ALA A 10 -27.61 1.99 -13.30
N GLN A 11 -26.60 2.61 -12.68
CA GLN A 11 -25.38 1.91 -12.29
C GLN A 11 -25.81 0.76 -11.35
N ARG A 12 -25.63 -0.48 -11.78
CA ARG A 12 -25.77 -1.64 -10.90
C ARG A 12 -24.79 -1.44 -9.72
N GLY A 13 -25.33 -0.99 -8.59
CA GLY A 13 -24.58 -0.84 -7.36
C GLY A 13 -23.91 -2.15 -6.99
N MET A 14 -22.64 -2.12 -6.65
CA MET A 14 -21.91 -3.30 -6.18
C MET A 14 -22.62 -3.84 -4.94
N ARG A 15 -23.04 -5.12 -5.00
CA ARG A 15 -23.78 -5.74 -3.91
C ARG A 15 -22.82 -6.08 -2.75
N VAL A 16 -23.04 -5.50 -1.60
CA VAL A 16 -22.37 -5.89 -0.36
C VAL A 16 -22.73 -7.33 -0.02
N LYS A 17 -21.72 -8.16 0.16
CA LYS A 17 -21.83 -9.55 0.62
C LYS A 17 -21.57 -9.62 2.11
N LYS A 18 -22.16 -10.60 2.79
CA LYS A 18 -21.95 -10.88 4.22
C LYS A 18 -21.39 -12.27 4.41
N ASN A 19 -20.71 -12.49 5.52
CA ASN A 19 -20.13 -13.77 5.89
C ASN A 19 -19.21 -14.37 4.81
N VAL A 20 -18.40 -13.52 4.17
CA VAL A 20 -17.45 -13.96 3.15
C VAL A 20 -16.19 -14.45 3.85
N PRO A 21 -15.77 -15.72 3.69
CA PRO A 21 -14.49 -16.18 4.21
C PRO A 21 -13.31 -15.40 3.60
N LEU A 22 -12.24 -15.22 4.36
CA LEU A 22 -11.08 -14.45 3.93
C LEU A 22 -10.47 -14.98 2.62
N ASP A 23 -10.34 -16.28 2.49
CA ASP A 23 -9.79 -16.98 1.32
C ASP A 23 -10.67 -16.88 0.05
N SER A 24 -11.93 -16.49 0.23
CA SER A 24 -12.89 -16.26 -0.86
C SER A 24 -12.84 -14.82 -1.39
N ILE A 25 -12.12 -13.92 -0.72
CA ILE A 25 -11.91 -12.54 -1.16
C ILE A 25 -10.82 -12.49 -2.22
N ARG A 26 -11.02 -11.69 -3.26
CA ARG A 26 -10.01 -11.38 -4.28
C ARG A 26 -9.56 -9.94 -4.05
N LEU A 27 -8.37 -9.80 -3.47
CA LEU A 27 -7.83 -8.50 -3.08
C LEU A 27 -6.30 -8.56 -3.11
N SER A 28 -5.68 -7.60 -3.80
CA SER A 28 -4.26 -7.33 -3.71
C SER A 28 -4.00 -6.34 -2.57
N ASP A 29 -2.81 -6.41 -2.00
CA ASP A 29 -2.27 -5.41 -1.09
C ASP A 29 -3.15 -5.18 0.15
N PRO A 30 -3.57 -6.25 0.87
CA PRO A 30 -4.52 -6.14 1.96
C PRO A 30 -3.91 -5.43 3.16
N ALA A 31 -4.45 -4.25 3.49
CA ALA A 31 -4.13 -3.50 4.70
C ALA A 31 -5.26 -3.63 5.72
N ILE A 32 -4.94 -3.96 6.95
CA ILE A 32 -5.93 -4.15 8.02
C ILE A 32 -5.70 -3.17 9.16
N LEU A 33 -6.72 -2.40 9.48
CA LEU A 33 -6.81 -1.60 10.70
C LEU A 33 -7.66 -2.33 11.74
N ALA A 34 -7.11 -2.57 12.94
CA ALA A 34 -7.86 -3.01 14.11
C ALA A 34 -8.34 -1.78 14.90
N ASP A 35 -9.56 -1.36 14.65
CA ASP A 35 -10.09 -0.13 15.26
C ASP A 35 -10.58 -0.37 16.68
N GLN A 36 -9.91 0.23 17.66
CA GLN A 36 -10.21 0.09 19.07
C GLN A 36 -11.55 0.71 19.47
N LYS A 37 -12.03 1.70 18.72
CA LYS A 37 -13.28 2.41 18.99
C LYS A 37 -14.50 1.53 18.66
N THR A 38 -14.48 0.91 17.49
CA THR A 38 -15.61 0.09 17.00
C THR A 38 -15.46 -1.40 17.35
N LYS A 39 -14.27 -1.84 17.78
CA LYS A 39 -13.92 -3.26 17.98
C LYS A 39 -14.11 -4.09 16.71
N MET A 40 -13.85 -3.48 15.55
CA MET A 40 -13.93 -4.12 14.24
C MET A 40 -12.57 -4.03 13.53
N TYR A 41 -12.32 -4.98 12.66
CA TYR A 41 -11.23 -4.96 11.69
C TYR A 41 -11.74 -4.41 10.37
N TYR A 42 -10.99 -3.48 9.79
CA TYR A 42 -11.27 -2.89 8.49
C TYR A 42 -10.14 -3.24 7.54
N MET A 43 -10.46 -3.88 6.41
CA MET A 43 -9.50 -4.28 5.39
C MET A 43 -9.78 -3.53 4.09
N THR A 44 -8.74 -2.95 3.52
CA THR A 44 -8.75 -2.35 2.19
C THR A 44 -7.53 -2.81 1.40
N GLY A 45 -7.32 -2.31 0.18
CA GLY A 45 -6.21 -2.65 -0.68
C GLY A 45 -6.45 -2.13 -2.09
N THR A 46 -5.85 -2.75 -3.10
CA THR A 46 -6.05 -2.37 -4.50
C THR A 46 -7.52 -2.49 -4.91
N GLY A 47 -8.00 -1.46 -5.61
CA GLY A 47 -9.41 -1.24 -5.92
C GLY A 47 -10.11 -0.32 -4.92
N GLY A 48 -9.50 -0.05 -3.77
CA GLY A 48 -9.93 0.97 -2.79
C GLY A 48 -11.23 0.66 -2.05
N MET A 49 -11.69 -0.60 -2.13
CA MET A 49 -12.94 -1.00 -1.49
C MET A 49 -12.69 -1.46 -0.06
N MET A 50 -13.65 -1.21 0.81
CA MET A 50 -13.59 -1.58 2.21
C MET A 50 -14.30 -2.90 2.48
N TRP A 51 -13.66 -3.71 3.34
CA TRP A 51 -14.22 -4.88 3.99
C TRP A 51 -14.16 -4.70 5.49
N ARG A 52 -15.11 -5.23 6.25
CA ARG A 52 -15.07 -5.22 7.72
C ARG A 52 -15.33 -6.59 8.30
N SER A 53 -14.74 -6.88 9.46
CA SER A 53 -14.88 -8.15 10.18
C SER A 53 -14.79 -7.93 11.69
N ALA A 54 -15.48 -8.76 12.46
CA ALA A 54 -15.33 -8.79 13.91
C ALA A 54 -14.28 -9.82 14.38
N ASP A 55 -13.93 -10.81 13.54
CA ASP A 55 -13.16 -11.99 13.93
C ASP A 55 -12.01 -12.37 13.00
N LEU A 56 -11.77 -11.57 11.95
CA LEU A 56 -10.80 -11.81 10.86
C LEU A 56 -11.11 -13.03 9.99
N LYS A 57 -12.17 -13.77 10.25
CA LYS A 57 -12.58 -14.99 9.53
C LYS A 57 -13.67 -14.70 8.50
N LEU A 58 -14.72 -14.02 8.94
CA LEU A 58 -15.87 -13.69 8.13
C LEU A 58 -15.95 -12.17 7.90
N TRP A 59 -16.10 -11.79 6.65
CA TRP A 59 -16.03 -10.40 6.19
C TRP A 59 -17.34 -9.94 5.54
N GLU A 60 -17.62 -8.67 5.70
CA GLU A 60 -18.70 -7.97 5.01
C GLU A 60 -18.11 -6.92 4.06
N GLY A 61 -18.50 -6.95 2.80
CA GLY A 61 -18.03 -6.05 1.74
C GLY A 61 -18.27 -6.62 0.34
N PRO A 62 -17.68 -6.03 -0.71
CA PRO A 62 -16.91 -4.79 -0.69
C PRO A 62 -17.82 -3.56 -0.59
N MET A 63 -17.34 -2.48 0.01
CA MET A 63 -18.07 -1.22 0.19
C MET A 63 -17.22 -0.04 -0.33
N ARG A 64 -17.85 0.87 -1.07
CA ARG A 64 -17.19 2.11 -1.49
C ARG A 64 -17.10 3.06 -0.30
N VAL A 65 -15.92 3.60 -0.05
CA VAL A 65 -15.66 4.49 1.09
C VAL A 65 -15.00 5.82 0.70
N THR A 66 -14.74 6.04 -0.59
CA THR A 66 -14.05 7.24 -1.11
C THR A 66 -14.97 8.07 -1.98
N GLU A 67 -14.78 9.38 -1.94
CA GLU A 67 -15.42 10.36 -2.83
C GLU A 67 -14.34 11.27 -3.44
N PHE A 68 -14.49 11.58 -4.75
CA PHE A 68 -13.52 12.35 -5.51
C PHE A 68 -14.18 13.54 -6.20
N GLU A 69 -13.49 14.69 -6.16
CA GLU A 69 -13.84 15.87 -6.95
C GLU A 69 -13.36 15.67 -8.39
N ALA A 70 -14.23 15.97 -9.36
CA ALA A 70 -13.95 15.74 -10.78
C ALA A 70 -12.80 16.60 -11.33
N ASP A 71 -12.59 17.76 -10.75
CA ASP A 71 -11.54 18.72 -11.09
C ASP A 71 -10.23 18.51 -10.32
N SER A 72 -10.19 17.53 -9.40
CA SER A 72 -8.95 17.16 -8.73
C SER A 72 -7.96 16.52 -9.71
N TRP A 73 -6.67 16.54 -9.38
CA TRP A 73 -5.65 15.87 -10.19
C TRP A 73 -5.92 14.35 -10.36
N MET A 74 -6.59 13.73 -9.40
CA MET A 74 -6.98 12.32 -9.44
C MET A 74 -8.11 12.06 -10.44
N GLY A 75 -8.93 13.07 -10.75
CA GLY A 75 -10.16 12.95 -11.54
C GLY A 75 -11.30 12.28 -10.77
N ALA A 76 -12.48 12.24 -11.39
CA ALA A 76 -13.69 11.72 -10.75
C ALA A 76 -13.69 10.22 -10.44
N ARG A 77 -12.83 9.44 -11.11
CA ARG A 77 -12.78 7.96 -11.01
C ARG A 77 -11.34 7.46 -11.16
N PRO A 78 -10.45 7.76 -10.22
CA PRO A 78 -9.09 7.27 -10.29
C PRO A 78 -9.04 5.75 -10.16
N MET A 79 -8.06 5.13 -10.79
CA MET A 79 -7.65 3.79 -10.40
C MET A 79 -6.96 3.89 -9.04
N ILE A 80 -7.29 2.99 -8.11
CA ILE A 80 -6.77 3.00 -6.74
C ILE A 80 -5.94 1.74 -6.52
N TRP A 81 -4.69 1.91 -6.07
CA TRP A 81 -3.81 0.82 -5.70
C TRP A 81 -3.36 0.94 -4.25
N ALA A 82 -3.09 -0.20 -3.63
CA ALA A 82 -2.46 -0.34 -2.31
C ALA A 82 -3.00 0.65 -1.27
N ALA A 83 -4.32 0.63 -1.07
CA ALA A 83 -4.94 1.50 -0.09
C ALA A 83 -4.70 0.99 1.33
N GLU A 84 -4.40 1.90 2.25
CA GLU A 84 -4.13 1.66 3.66
C GLU A 84 -4.97 2.57 4.55
N LEU A 85 -5.26 2.12 5.78
CA LEU A 85 -5.90 2.92 6.82
C LEU A 85 -4.95 3.18 7.97
N HIS A 86 -4.85 4.44 8.37
CA HIS A 86 -4.06 4.86 9.53
C HIS A 86 -4.85 5.73 10.50
N GLN A 87 -4.47 5.68 11.77
CA GLN A 87 -4.92 6.55 12.85
C GLN A 87 -3.71 7.17 13.53
N THR A 88 -3.75 8.47 13.80
CA THR A 88 -2.65 9.20 14.45
C THR A 88 -2.95 9.59 15.89
N GLY A 89 -4.15 9.26 16.37
CA GLY A 89 -4.62 9.60 17.73
C GLY A 89 -5.34 10.94 17.82
N ASP A 90 -5.55 11.63 16.70
CA ASP A 90 -6.26 12.91 16.60
C ASP A 90 -7.78 12.78 16.37
N GLY A 91 -8.26 11.54 16.30
CA GLY A 91 -9.68 11.20 16.09
C GLY A 91 -10.08 11.02 14.64
N TRP A 92 -9.20 11.31 13.69
CA TRP A 92 -9.42 11.09 12.26
C TRP A 92 -8.93 9.73 11.79
N TYR A 93 -9.51 9.27 10.69
CA TYR A 93 -9.06 8.14 9.90
C TYR A 93 -8.45 8.66 8.61
N TYR A 94 -7.24 8.21 8.31
CA TYR A 94 -6.48 8.59 7.13
C TYR A 94 -6.38 7.41 6.18
N TYR A 95 -6.69 7.69 4.92
CA TYR A 95 -6.67 6.72 3.84
C TYR A 95 -5.51 7.08 2.91
N PHE A 96 -4.43 6.34 2.99
CA PHE A 96 -3.28 6.45 2.11
C PHE A 96 -3.51 5.51 0.92
N ALA A 97 -3.32 5.98 -0.28
CA ALA A 97 -3.42 5.12 -1.47
C ALA A 97 -2.69 5.75 -2.65
N THR A 98 -2.35 4.92 -3.61
CA THR A 98 -1.90 5.35 -4.94
C THR A 98 -3.12 5.60 -5.83
N PHE A 99 -3.20 6.79 -6.40
CA PHE A 99 -4.24 7.15 -7.35
C PHE A 99 -3.64 7.34 -8.74
N THR A 100 -4.26 6.76 -9.76
CA THR A 100 -3.88 6.95 -11.15
C THR A 100 -5.00 7.67 -11.91
N ASN A 101 -4.69 8.84 -12.45
CA ASN A 101 -5.55 9.51 -13.42
C ASN A 101 -5.14 9.07 -14.83
N GLN A 102 -5.85 8.10 -15.38
CA GLN A 102 -5.56 7.51 -16.69
C GLN A 102 -5.77 8.50 -17.87
N ALA A 103 -6.45 9.62 -17.66
CA ALA A 103 -6.66 10.64 -18.67
C ALA A 103 -5.46 11.60 -18.80
N VAL A 104 -4.49 11.57 -17.87
CA VAL A 104 -3.34 12.47 -17.84
C VAL A 104 -2.06 11.68 -18.07
N ILE A 105 -1.44 11.89 -19.21
CA ILE A 105 -0.14 11.32 -19.56
C ILE A 105 0.95 12.33 -19.16
N ILE A 106 1.89 11.88 -18.34
CA ILE A 106 3.00 12.72 -17.83
C ILE A 106 4.31 12.49 -18.59
N ASP A 107 4.45 11.34 -19.24
CA ASP A 107 5.66 10.99 -19.98
C ASP A 107 5.36 9.87 -21.01
N THR A 108 6.32 9.59 -21.89
CA THR A 108 6.31 8.43 -22.77
C THR A 108 7.70 7.81 -22.80
N VAL A 109 7.82 6.60 -22.29
CA VAL A 109 9.10 5.88 -22.22
C VAL A 109 9.03 4.62 -23.07
N ARG A 110 9.92 4.49 -24.05
CA ARG A 110 9.99 3.34 -24.97
C ARG A 110 8.67 3.01 -25.65
N GLY A 111 7.91 4.06 -26.02
CA GLY A 111 6.62 3.91 -26.68
C GLY A 111 5.43 3.61 -25.74
N ASN A 112 5.67 3.49 -24.44
CA ASN A 112 4.62 3.31 -23.44
C ASN A 112 4.29 4.64 -22.77
N ALA A 113 3.02 5.02 -22.78
CA ALA A 113 2.52 6.18 -22.07
C ALA A 113 2.61 5.94 -20.55
N ILE A 114 3.11 6.93 -19.83
CA ILE A 114 3.13 6.92 -18.35
C ILE A 114 2.02 7.85 -17.87
N GLU A 115 1.02 7.26 -17.23
CA GLU A 115 -0.10 7.97 -16.66
C GLU A 115 0.31 8.70 -15.38
N ARG A 116 -0.35 9.80 -15.06
CA ARG A 116 -0.17 10.49 -13.77
C ARG A 116 -0.60 9.59 -12.62
N ARG A 117 0.36 9.22 -11.80
CA ARG A 117 0.19 8.33 -10.64
C ARG A 117 0.96 8.87 -9.46
N ALA A 118 0.30 8.94 -8.30
CA ALA A 118 0.96 9.33 -7.06
C ALA A 118 0.19 8.82 -5.84
N SER A 119 0.91 8.64 -4.74
CA SER A 119 0.29 8.45 -3.43
C SER A 119 -0.29 9.76 -2.92
N GLN A 120 -1.47 9.68 -2.32
CA GLN A 120 -2.24 10.80 -1.76
C GLN A 120 -2.90 10.36 -0.46
N VAL A 121 -3.16 11.33 0.43
CA VAL A 121 -3.89 11.11 1.69
C VAL A 121 -5.29 11.68 1.58
N LEU A 122 -6.28 10.85 1.93
CA LEU A 122 -7.66 11.27 2.13
C LEU A 122 -8.00 11.16 3.62
N ARG A 123 -9.07 11.83 4.07
CA ARG A 123 -9.48 11.84 5.48
C ARG A 123 -10.98 11.62 5.65
N ALA A 124 -11.36 10.97 6.75
CA ALA A 124 -12.73 10.80 7.20
C ALA A 124 -12.82 10.79 8.73
N ASP A 125 -14.00 11.02 9.28
CA ASP A 125 -14.32 10.92 10.71
C ASP A 125 -14.74 9.49 11.14
N SER A 126 -14.88 8.61 10.17
CA SER A 126 -15.30 7.22 10.36
C SER A 126 -14.41 6.27 9.54
N PRO A 127 -14.13 5.05 10.04
CA PRO A 127 -13.38 4.05 9.28
C PRO A 127 -14.10 3.62 7.99
N MET A 128 -15.40 3.86 7.92
CA MET A 128 -16.23 3.57 6.73
C MET A 128 -16.35 4.77 5.79
N GLY A 129 -15.60 5.86 6.02
CA GLY A 129 -15.65 7.06 5.19
C GLY A 129 -16.92 7.91 5.36
N PRO A 130 -17.25 8.72 4.36
CA PRO A 130 -16.54 8.88 3.10
C PRO A 130 -15.18 9.57 3.25
N TYR A 131 -14.15 8.99 2.67
CA TYR A 131 -12.82 9.57 2.61
C TYR A 131 -12.76 10.59 1.47
N ARG A 132 -12.28 11.79 1.78
CA ARG A 132 -12.15 12.91 0.83
C ARG A 132 -10.77 13.51 0.90
N ALA A 133 -10.31 14.08 -0.22
CA ALA A 133 -9.10 14.90 -0.25
C ALA A 133 -9.27 16.10 0.70
N PHE A 134 -8.18 16.50 1.31
CA PHE A 134 -8.09 17.68 2.17
C PHE A 134 -6.68 18.28 2.07
N GLY A 135 -6.54 19.57 2.33
CA GLY A 135 -5.24 20.23 2.26
C GLY A 135 -4.68 20.37 0.85
N ASP A 136 -3.41 20.01 0.65
CA ASP A 136 -2.68 20.23 -0.61
C ASP A 136 -3.24 19.39 -1.76
N ALA A 137 -3.29 19.98 -2.98
CA ALA A 137 -3.80 19.32 -4.16
C ALA A 137 -2.94 18.11 -4.60
N THR A 138 -1.64 18.11 -4.27
CA THR A 138 -0.72 17.01 -4.56
C THR A 138 0.32 16.93 -3.45
N TYR A 139 0.68 15.71 -3.06
CA TYR A 139 1.68 15.42 -2.02
C TYR A 139 3.06 15.11 -2.62
N LEU A 140 3.11 14.60 -3.84
CA LEU A 140 4.31 14.08 -4.46
C LEU A 140 4.54 14.71 -5.84
N PRO A 141 5.78 14.68 -6.37
CA PRO A 141 6.08 15.26 -7.66
C PRO A 141 5.17 14.76 -8.80
N ALA A 142 4.63 15.69 -9.59
CA ALA A 142 3.67 15.39 -10.65
C ALA A 142 4.29 14.83 -11.94
N ASN A 143 5.61 14.96 -12.10
CA ASN A 143 6.37 14.62 -13.31
C ASN A 143 6.94 13.20 -13.32
N ARG A 144 6.70 12.42 -12.29
CA ARG A 144 7.11 11.03 -12.20
C ARG A 144 6.09 10.19 -11.43
N PRO A 145 5.91 8.93 -11.78
CA PRO A 145 5.01 8.04 -11.05
C PRO A 145 5.61 7.64 -9.70
N THR A 146 4.78 7.72 -8.68
CA THR A 146 5.08 7.26 -7.32
C THR A 146 3.92 6.40 -6.84
N LEU A 147 4.21 5.44 -5.94
CA LEU A 147 3.18 4.50 -5.48
C LEU A 147 3.41 4.05 -4.03
N ASP A 148 2.39 3.43 -3.44
CA ASP A 148 2.41 2.71 -2.16
C ASP A 148 2.89 3.55 -0.97
N GLY A 149 2.39 4.79 -0.89
CA GLY A 149 2.72 5.65 0.24
C GLY A 149 2.11 5.16 1.55
N THR A 150 2.96 4.91 2.54
CA THR A 150 2.57 4.53 3.90
C THR A 150 2.95 5.61 4.91
N TYR A 151 2.26 5.63 6.05
CA TYR A 151 2.49 6.57 7.15
C TYR A 151 3.54 6.07 8.12
N TRP A 152 4.42 6.97 8.55
CA TRP A 152 5.33 6.72 9.65
C TRP A 152 5.55 7.98 10.51
N LYS A 153 5.55 7.81 11.82
CA LYS A 153 6.00 8.84 12.76
C LYS A 153 7.36 8.44 13.32
N ASP A 154 8.39 9.21 13.00
CA ASP A 154 9.75 8.86 13.42
C ASP A 154 10.08 9.34 14.83
N LYS A 155 11.27 9.00 15.31
CA LYS A 155 11.75 9.33 16.69
C LYS A 155 11.82 10.82 16.95
N ASP A 156 11.99 11.65 15.92
CA ASP A 156 11.95 13.12 16.02
C ASP A 156 10.51 13.67 16.25
N GLY A 157 9.52 12.79 16.26
CA GLY A 157 8.11 13.13 16.44
C GLY A 157 7.42 13.63 15.18
N LYS A 158 8.12 13.71 14.04
CA LYS A 158 7.59 14.19 12.79
C LYS A 158 6.90 13.07 12.01
N PRO A 159 5.78 13.38 11.32
CA PRO A 159 5.14 12.44 10.43
C PRO A 159 5.82 12.44 9.05
N TYR A 160 5.91 11.26 8.45
CA TYR A 160 6.46 11.04 7.11
C TYR A 160 5.53 10.17 6.29
N MET A 161 5.56 10.36 4.97
CA MET A 161 5.14 9.38 3.99
C MET A 161 6.39 8.68 3.46
N VAL A 162 6.41 7.34 3.55
CA VAL A 162 7.42 6.51 2.89
C VAL A 162 6.73 5.87 1.68
N PHE A 163 7.36 5.90 0.51
CA PHE A 163 6.72 5.53 -0.75
C PHE A 163 7.73 5.01 -1.76
N CYS A 164 7.24 4.40 -2.83
CA CYS A 164 8.06 3.94 -3.95
C CYS A 164 8.11 5.00 -5.06
N GLY A 165 9.32 5.33 -5.53
CA GLY A 165 9.52 5.91 -6.85
C GLY A 165 9.53 4.81 -7.89
N GLU A 166 8.56 4.81 -8.81
CA GLU A 166 8.38 3.73 -9.78
C GLU A 166 9.55 3.67 -10.79
N TRP A 167 9.94 2.46 -11.18
CA TRP A 167 11.10 2.19 -12.02
C TRP A 167 10.96 2.62 -13.49
N LEU A 168 9.79 3.00 -13.96
CA LEU A 168 9.43 3.18 -15.36
C LEU A 168 10.36 4.15 -16.12
N GLN A 169 10.76 5.26 -15.48
CA GLN A 169 11.60 6.29 -16.10
C GLN A 169 13.10 6.05 -15.87
N ASN A 170 13.50 5.51 -14.73
CA ASN A 170 14.91 5.43 -14.31
C ASN A 170 15.47 4.00 -14.21
N TRP A 171 14.64 2.98 -14.46
CA TRP A 171 14.99 1.56 -14.45
C TRP A 171 15.48 0.99 -13.12
N ASN A 172 15.32 1.72 -12.03
CA ASN A 172 15.72 1.29 -10.70
C ASN A 172 14.78 1.95 -9.69
N GLY A 173 13.77 1.24 -9.27
CA GLY A 173 12.80 1.69 -8.28
C GLY A 173 13.50 2.13 -7.00
N THR A 174 12.90 3.11 -6.34
CA THR A 174 13.44 3.70 -5.11
C THR A 174 12.45 3.57 -3.97
N MET A 175 12.95 3.35 -2.75
CA MET A 175 12.23 3.69 -1.53
C MET A 175 12.59 5.10 -1.14
N GLU A 176 11.58 5.93 -0.90
CA GLU A 176 11.74 7.35 -0.63
C GLU A 176 10.92 7.76 0.58
N LYS A 177 11.30 8.88 1.20
CA LYS A 177 10.50 9.54 2.25
C LYS A 177 10.28 11.01 1.92
N ILE A 178 9.16 11.55 2.42
CA ILE A 178 8.90 12.98 2.48
C ILE A 178 8.26 13.31 3.84
N GLU A 179 8.63 14.45 4.43
CA GLU A 179 7.99 14.92 5.66
C GLU A 179 6.56 15.36 5.36
N LEU A 180 5.61 14.95 6.18
CA LEU A 180 4.23 15.42 6.14
C LEU A 180 4.04 16.61 7.07
N LYS A 181 3.08 17.48 6.77
CA LYS A 181 2.60 18.45 7.75
C LYS A 181 2.03 17.74 8.98
N PRO A 182 2.09 18.34 10.18
CA PRO A 182 1.63 17.69 11.42
C PRO A 182 0.18 17.19 11.38
N ASP A 183 -0.69 17.84 10.60
CA ASP A 183 -2.10 17.49 10.40
C ASP A 183 -2.32 16.59 9.17
N LEU A 184 -1.25 16.13 8.55
CA LEU A 184 -1.20 15.33 7.33
C LEU A 184 -1.87 15.99 6.10
N SER A 185 -2.11 17.31 6.11
CA SER A 185 -2.77 18.02 5.01
C SER A 185 -1.87 18.29 3.80
N GLY A 186 -0.62 17.91 3.85
CA GLY A 186 0.35 18.13 2.79
C GLY A 186 1.75 17.70 3.19
N THR A 187 2.73 18.07 2.38
CA THR A 187 4.14 17.70 2.54
C THR A 187 5.04 18.91 2.80
N ILE A 188 6.23 18.66 3.34
CA ILE A 188 7.24 19.66 3.65
C ILE A 188 8.55 19.24 2.97
N GLY A 189 9.12 20.14 2.16
CA GLY A 189 10.39 19.92 1.45
C GLY A 189 10.27 18.95 0.28
N GLU A 190 11.39 18.34 -0.09
CA GLU A 190 11.51 17.45 -1.24
C GLU A 190 11.69 15.99 -0.80
N PRO A 191 11.25 15.02 -1.63
CA PRO A 191 11.49 13.61 -1.39
C PRO A 191 12.99 13.27 -1.28
N LYS A 192 13.32 12.34 -0.37
CA LYS A 192 14.68 11.81 -0.19
C LYS A 192 14.70 10.30 -0.40
N VAL A 193 15.62 9.83 -1.22
CA VAL A 193 15.85 8.40 -1.44
C VAL A 193 16.45 7.77 -0.19
N LEU A 194 15.89 6.65 0.24
CA LEU A 194 16.35 5.81 1.34
C LEU A 194 17.25 4.68 0.83
N PHE A 195 16.80 3.97 -0.20
CA PHE A 195 17.55 2.93 -0.90
C PHE A 195 16.90 2.63 -2.28
N ARG A 196 17.54 1.78 -3.07
CA ARG A 196 17.11 1.37 -4.40
C ARG A 196 16.87 -0.13 -4.47
N ALA A 197 16.10 -0.57 -5.45
CA ALA A 197 15.90 -2.01 -5.70
C ALA A 197 17.23 -2.75 -5.88
N SER A 198 18.21 -2.12 -6.54
CA SER A 198 19.55 -2.68 -6.76
C SER A 198 20.38 -2.90 -5.49
N ASP A 199 20.01 -2.28 -4.37
CA ASP A 199 20.76 -2.41 -3.11
C ASP A 199 20.44 -3.72 -2.39
N SER A 200 19.40 -4.44 -2.84
CA SER A 200 18.99 -5.72 -2.25
C SER A 200 19.77 -6.90 -2.83
N PRO A 201 20.29 -7.81 -2.01
CA PRO A 201 20.97 -9.01 -2.47
C PRO A 201 20.01 -10.08 -3.04
N TRP A 202 18.73 -10.05 -2.64
CA TRP A 202 17.74 -11.07 -3.03
C TRP A 202 16.86 -10.66 -4.22
N SER A 203 16.65 -9.35 -4.45
CA SER A 203 15.82 -8.86 -5.56
C SER A 203 16.56 -9.05 -6.89
N ARG A 204 16.25 -10.13 -7.61
CA ARG A 204 16.97 -10.58 -8.82
C ARG A 204 16.00 -11.06 -9.89
N GLU A 205 16.39 -10.82 -11.15
CA GLU A 205 15.72 -11.35 -12.34
C GLU A 205 16.71 -12.01 -13.29
N LYS A 206 16.23 -12.84 -14.21
CA LYS A 206 17.02 -13.27 -15.36
C LYS A 206 16.67 -12.40 -16.55
N ASN A 207 17.69 -11.87 -17.22
CA ASN A 207 17.50 -11.17 -18.49
C ASN A 207 17.32 -12.17 -19.66
N ASP A 208 17.09 -11.65 -20.86
CA ASP A 208 16.89 -12.47 -22.07
C ASP A 208 18.08 -13.37 -22.44
N LYS A 209 19.27 -13.07 -21.88
CA LYS A 209 20.48 -13.90 -22.04
C LYS A 209 20.65 -14.95 -20.94
N GLY A 210 19.73 -14.99 -19.98
CA GLY A 210 19.81 -15.89 -18.82
C GLY A 210 20.78 -15.41 -17.73
N GLU A 211 21.33 -14.19 -17.84
CA GLU A 211 22.19 -13.60 -16.84
C GLU A 211 21.35 -13.09 -15.66
N ILE A 212 21.83 -13.27 -14.44
CA ILE A 212 21.18 -12.78 -13.22
C ILE A 212 21.50 -11.30 -13.03
N THR A 213 20.46 -10.47 -12.93
CA THR A 213 20.55 -9.03 -12.68
C THR A 213 19.72 -8.68 -11.45
N TRP A 214 19.85 -7.44 -10.95
CA TRP A 214 18.94 -6.94 -9.93
C TRP A 214 17.52 -6.72 -10.53
N ASN A 215 16.47 -6.84 -9.71
CA ASN A 215 15.13 -6.47 -10.10
C ASN A 215 14.94 -4.95 -9.99
N LYS A 216 14.03 -4.41 -10.80
CA LYS A 216 13.77 -2.96 -10.86
C LYS A 216 12.72 -2.50 -9.87
N VAL A 217 11.87 -3.40 -9.40
CA VAL A 217 10.67 -3.08 -8.64
C VAL A 217 11.01 -2.82 -7.18
N THR A 218 10.49 -1.71 -6.65
CA THR A 218 10.26 -1.49 -5.22
C THR A 218 8.76 -1.34 -5.03
N ASP A 219 8.18 -2.05 -4.07
CA ASP A 219 6.74 -2.16 -3.88
C ASP A 219 6.43 -2.25 -2.37
N GLY A 220 5.26 -1.74 -1.94
CA GLY A 220 4.68 -1.93 -0.63
C GLY A 220 5.58 -1.68 0.59
N PRO A 221 6.15 -0.47 0.79
CA PRO A 221 6.88 -0.18 2.02
C PRO A 221 5.95 -0.21 3.23
N TYR A 222 6.34 -0.85 4.30
CA TYR A 222 5.66 -0.77 5.58
C TYR A 222 6.65 -0.77 6.74
N LEU A 223 6.54 0.20 7.64
CA LEU A 223 7.49 0.39 8.72
C LEU A 223 7.00 -0.20 10.03
N PHE A 224 7.94 -0.70 10.81
CA PHE A 224 7.66 -1.26 12.13
C PHE A 224 8.85 -1.09 13.09
N ARG A 225 8.59 -1.25 14.37
CA ARG A 225 9.65 -1.40 15.37
C ARG A 225 9.58 -2.77 16.00
N THR A 226 10.76 -3.36 16.19
CA THR A 226 10.92 -4.58 16.97
C THR A 226 10.83 -4.30 18.47
N GLY A 227 10.74 -5.33 19.29
CA GLY A 227 10.75 -5.23 20.75
C GLY A 227 12.01 -4.60 21.33
N THR A 228 13.14 -4.70 20.62
CA THR A 228 14.40 -4.01 20.99
C THR A 228 14.43 -2.55 20.50
N GLY A 229 13.40 -2.08 19.78
CA GLY A 229 13.28 -0.72 19.26
C GLY A 229 13.99 -0.50 17.91
N ARG A 230 14.48 -1.55 17.27
CA ARG A 230 15.07 -1.48 15.92
C ARG A 230 14.00 -1.11 14.90
N LEU A 231 14.31 -0.17 14.00
CA LEU A 231 13.41 0.21 12.91
C LEU A 231 13.59 -0.73 11.72
N GLY A 232 12.52 -1.38 11.32
CA GLY A 232 12.45 -2.21 10.11
C GLY A 232 11.50 -1.64 9.07
N MET A 233 11.75 -1.99 7.81
CA MET A 233 10.88 -1.71 6.67
C MET A 233 10.65 -3.00 5.90
N LEU A 234 9.40 -3.44 5.84
CA LEU A 234 8.96 -4.45 4.88
C LEU A 234 8.89 -3.80 3.50
N TRP A 235 9.28 -4.52 2.47
CA TRP A 235 9.12 -4.09 1.09
C TRP A 235 9.16 -5.28 0.15
N THR A 236 8.58 -5.15 -1.03
CA THR A 236 8.36 -6.26 -1.95
C THR A 236 9.06 -6.02 -3.28
N SER A 237 9.51 -7.10 -3.87
CA SER A 237 10.07 -7.16 -5.22
C SER A 237 9.92 -8.58 -5.78
N TRP A 238 10.75 -8.96 -6.74
CA TRP A 238 10.74 -10.25 -7.39
C TRP A 238 12.07 -10.98 -7.19
N VAL A 239 12.00 -12.29 -6.98
CA VAL A 239 13.12 -13.19 -7.17
C VAL A 239 12.82 -13.99 -8.42
N PHE A 240 13.51 -13.65 -9.51
CA PHE A 240 13.19 -14.09 -10.88
C PHE A 240 11.73 -13.71 -11.23
N ASP A 241 10.84 -14.68 -11.37
CA ASP A 241 9.42 -14.52 -11.68
C ASP A 241 8.51 -14.70 -10.46
N VAL A 242 9.07 -14.79 -9.26
CA VAL A 242 8.35 -15.00 -8.00
C VAL A 242 8.25 -13.71 -7.20
N TYR A 243 7.03 -13.22 -7.01
CA TYR A 243 6.73 -12.09 -6.12
C TYR A 243 7.02 -12.47 -4.68
N THR A 244 7.79 -11.65 -3.97
CA THR A 244 8.23 -11.98 -2.62
C THR A 244 8.58 -10.74 -1.82
N GLN A 245 8.65 -10.88 -0.51
CA GLN A 245 8.90 -9.80 0.42
C GLN A 245 10.18 -9.99 1.19
N GLY A 246 10.96 -8.91 1.29
CA GLY A 246 12.11 -8.80 2.16
C GLY A 246 11.92 -7.76 3.25
N VAL A 247 12.95 -7.59 4.04
CA VAL A 247 13.02 -6.58 5.08
C VAL A 247 14.38 -5.88 5.06
N ALA A 248 14.35 -4.57 5.29
CA ALA A 248 15.53 -3.77 5.55
C ALA A 248 15.45 -3.21 6.97
N TYR A 249 16.60 -3.06 7.63
CA TYR A 249 16.68 -2.46 8.96
C TYR A 249 17.55 -1.20 8.94
N SER A 250 17.10 -0.16 9.63
CA SER A 250 17.85 1.07 9.80
C SER A 250 18.91 0.90 10.91
N GLU A 251 20.17 1.22 10.62
CA GLU A 251 21.24 1.19 11.61
C GLU A 251 21.12 2.33 12.65
N SER A 252 20.69 3.53 12.22
CA SER A 252 20.45 4.64 13.15
C SER A 252 19.15 4.48 13.96
N GLY A 253 18.27 3.57 13.53
CA GLY A 253 16.93 3.43 14.09
C GLY A 253 16.00 4.60 13.74
N THR A 254 16.35 5.42 12.74
CA THR A 254 15.53 6.50 12.15
C THR A 254 15.37 6.26 10.65
N LEU A 255 14.47 7.02 9.99
CA LEU A 255 14.29 6.93 8.54
C LEU A 255 15.54 7.30 7.73
N ASP A 256 16.49 8.05 8.29
CA ASP A 256 17.70 8.43 7.56
C ASP A 256 18.68 7.27 7.33
N GLY A 257 18.47 6.13 7.98
CA GLY A 257 19.29 4.94 7.77
C GLY A 257 20.69 5.05 8.38
N PRO A 258 21.75 4.49 7.78
CA PRO A 258 21.69 3.67 6.56
C PRO A 258 20.79 2.43 6.71
N TRP A 259 20.22 2.00 5.57
CA TRP A 259 19.34 0.83 5.51
C TRP A 259 20.12 -0.41 5.08
N VAL A 260 20.09 -1.43 5.91
CA VAL A 260 20.74 -2.72 5.65
C VAL A 260 19.68 -3.75 5.28
N GLN A 261 19.81 -4.32 4.10
CA GLN A 261 18.92 -5.36 3.58
C GLN A 261 19.22 -6.69 4.26
N GLU A 262 18.17 -7.43 4.67
CA GLU A 262 18.36 -8.84 5.00
C GLU A 262 18.76 -9.62 3.71
N PRO A 263 19.59 -10.66 3.83
CA PRO A 263 20.14 -11.34 2.65
C PRO A 263 19.09 -12.15 1.88
N GLU A 264 18.03 -12.58 2.54
CA GLU A 264 16.99 -13.45 1.98
C GLU A 264 15.60 -12.86 2.17
N PRO A 265 14.62 -13.18 1.31
CA PRO A 265 13.21 -12.89 1.53
C PRO A 265 12.71 -13.53 2.83
N ILE A 266 11.71 -12.89 3.45
CA ILE A 266 11.13 -13.36 4.72
C ILE A 266 9.81 -14.10 4.53
N THR A 267 9.15 -13.97 3.38
CA THR A 267 7.88 -14.66 3.09
C THR A 267 8.12 -15.92 2.24
N PRO A 268 7.20 -16.88 2.30
CA PRO A 268 7.15 -17.93 1.29
C PRO A 268 7.00 -17.36 -0.12
N PRO A 269 7.40 -18.10 -1.17
CA PRO A 269 7.26 -17.69 -2.56
C PRO A 269 5.80 -17.37 -2.92
N GLY A 270 5.58 -16.25 -3.64
CA GLY A 270 4.27 -15.81 -4.08
C GLY A 270 3.50 -14.96 -3.07
N TYR A 271 4.07 -14.72 -1.88
CA TYR A 271 3.51 -13.81 -0.87
C TYR A 271 4.23 -12.47 -0.87
N GLY A 272 3.50 -11.37 -0.89
CA GLY A 272 4.10 -10.05 -0.89
C GLY A 272 3.12 -8.93 -0.56
N HIS A 273 3.65 -7.71 -0.51
CA HIS A 273 2.95 -6.48 -0.19
C HIS A 273 2.23 -6.59 1.15
N SER A 274 3.00 -6.75 2.21
CA SER A 274 2.45 -6.99 3.54
C SER A 274 2.46 -5.74 4.42
N MET A 275 1.53 -5.73 5.35
CA MET A 275 1.42 -4.75 6.41
C MET A 275 1.21 -5.44 7.74
N LEU A 276 1.59 -4.77 8.83
CA LEU A 276 1.43 -5.30 10.18
C LEU A 276 0.27 -4.61 10.88
N PHE A 277 -0.45 -5.39 11.67
CA PHE A 277 -1.45 -4.88 12.59
C PHE A 277 -1.46 -5.72 13.87
N GLN A 278 -2.01 -5.16 14.94
CA GLN A 278 -2.17 -5.88 16.20
C GLN A 278 -3.63 -6.26 16.39
N ARG A 279 -3.89 -7.52 16.68
CA ARG A 279 -5.23 -8.00 17.08
C ARG A 279 -5.63 -7.41 18.43
N PHE A 280 -6.93 -7.47 18.73
CA PHE A 280 -7.45 -6.97 20.02
C PHE A 280 -6.94 -7.73 21.25
N ASP A 281 -6.41 -8.95 21.06
CA ASP A 281 -5.75 -9.75 22.11
C ASP A 281 -4.24 -9.47 22.24
N GLY A 282 -3.71 -8.53 21.45
CA GLY A 282 -2.31 -8.12 21.47
C GLY A 282 -1.38 -8.91 20.54
N GLN A 283 -1.85 -9.95 19.85
CA GLN A 283 -1.04 -10.70 18.90
C GLN A 283 -0.76 -9.87 17.66
N TRP A 284 0.51 -9.78 17.26
CA TRP A 284 0.92 -9.16 16.00
C TRP A 284 0.64 -10.07 14.82
N MET A 285 0.08 -9.49 13.79
CA MET A 285 -0.30 -10.14 12.55
C MET A 285 0.33 -9.43 11.36
N MET A 286 0.57 -10.16 10.31
CA MET A 286 0.94 -9.66 8.98
C MET A 286 -0.19 -9.98 8.02
N SER A 287 -0.81 -8.97 7.43
CA SER A 287 -1.67 -9.14 6.26
C SER A 287 -0.83 -9.09 5.00
N VAL A 288 -1.10 -9.96 4.05
CA VAL A 288 -0.31 -10.14 2.83
C VAL A 288 -1.22 -10.69 1.74
N HIS A 289 -0.93 -10.46 0.46
CA HIS A 289 -1.61 -11.24 -0.57
C HIS A 289 -0.74 -12.40 -1.05
N HIS A 290 -1.41 -13.45 -1.47
CA HIS A 290 -0.81 -14.63 -2.08
C HIS A 290 -1.24 -14.72 -3.55
N HIS A 291 -0.26 -14.96 -4.45
CA HIS A 291 -0.52 -15.27 -5.84
C HIS A 291 -1.02 -16.71 -5.97
N SER A 292 -2.23 -16.89 -6.46
CA SER A 292 -2.87 -18.17 -6.69
C SER A 292 -3.40 -18.26 -8.12
N LYS A 293 -3.97 -19.40 -8.49
CA LYS A 293 -4.65 -19.60 -9.77
C LYS A 293 -6.14 -19.87 -9.52
N ASP A 294 -7.00 -19.25 -10.33
CA ASP A 294 -8.42 -19.60 -10.35
C ASP A 294 -8.67 -20.86 -11.19
N ASP A 295 -9.92 -21.29 -11.25
CA ASP A 295 -10.37 -22.48 -12.01
C ASP A 295 -10.10 -22.38 -13.53
N HIS A 296 -9.77 -21.19 -14.02
CA HIS A 296 -9.41 -20.92 -15.41
C HIS A 296 -7.89 -20.72 -15.61
N GLY A 297 -7.08 -20.95 -14.58
CA GLY A 297 -5.62 -20.79 -14.59
C GLY A 297 -5.15 -19.32 -14.57
N ARG A 298 -6.04 -18.35 -14.36
CA ARG A 298 -5.70 -16.93 -14.27
C ARG A 298 -5.12 -16.62 -12.88
N THR A 299 -4.08 -15.80 -12.84
CA THR A 299 -3.52 -15.35 -11.56
C THR A 299 -4.53 -14.49 -10.82
N VAL A 300 -4.82 -14.88 -9.59
CA VAL A 300 -5.64 -14.13 -8.63
C VAL A 300 -4.80 -13.86 -7.37
N ARG A 301 -5.16 -12.83 -6.65
CA ARG A 301 -4.52 -12.47 -5.39
C ARG A 301 -5.53 -12.65 -4.27
N ILE A 302 -5.12 -13.39 -3.24
CA ILE A 302 -5.98 -13.77 -2.12
C ILE A 302 -5.34 -13.24 -0.84
N PRO A 303 -6.07 -12.50 0.01
CA PRO A 303 -5.57 -12.08 1.31
C PRO A 303 -5.19 -13.29 2.18
N HIS A 304 -4.09 -13.17 2.88
CA HIS A 304 -3.61 -14.16 3.84
C HIS A 304 -3.10 -13.46 5.10
N LEU A 305 -3.17 -14.15 6.23
CA LEU A 305 -2.71 -13.63 7.52
C LEU A 305 -1.68 -14.59 8.12
N PHE A 306 -0.53 -14.04 8.49
CA PHE A 306 0.46 -14.74 9.30
C PHE A 306 0.50 -14.14 10.71
N GLU A 307 0.70 -14.99 11.72
CA GLU A 307 1.17 -14.51 13.01
C GLU A 307 2.63 -14.13 12.91
N VAL A 308 3.01 -13.02 13.57
CA VAL A 308 4.40 -12.59 13.60
C VAL A 308 4.85 -12.35 15.04
N ASP A 309 6.14 -12.51 15.25
CA ASP A 309 6.82 -12.16 16.48
C ASP A 309 7.75 -10.97 16.24
N LEU A 310 7.53 -9.91 16.99
CA LEU A 310 8.35 -8.68 16.98
C LEU A 310 9.13 -8.50 18.29
N SER A 311 9.04 -9.44 19.23
CA SER A 311 9.62 -9.28 20.58
C SER A 311 11.15 -9.20 20.61
N GLY A 312 11.81 -9.82 19.64
CA GLY A 312 13.26 -9.83 19.49
C GLY A 312 13.81 -8.64 18.69
N ASP A 313 14.96 -8.85 18.06
CA ASP A 313 15.65 -7.84 17.23
C ASP A 313 15.25 -7.90 15.76
N LYS A 314 14.53 -8.93 15.35
CA LYS A 314 14.04 -9.15 13.98
C LYS A 314 12.56 -9.54 14.00
N LEU A 315 11.89 -9.27 12.89
CA LEU A 315 10.57 -9.79 12.61
C LEU A 315 10.69 -11.28 12.25
N ILE A 316 9.89 -12.12 12.89
CA ILE A 316 9.79 -13.55 12.63
C ILE A 316 8.36 -13.89 12.23
N ILE A 317 8.17 -14.52 11.08
CA ILE A 317 6.87 -15.05 10.63
C ILE A 317 6.71 -16.45 11.23
N LYS A 318 5.57 -16.70 11.86
CA LYS A 318 5.17 -18.03 12.32
C LYS A 318 4.43 -18.73 11.18
N LEU A 319 5.10 -19.63 10.50
CA LEU A 319 4.57 -20.44 9.38
C LEU A 319 3.81 -21.66 9.88
#